data_d728d27fa58f0bd03ece46d01a63bbc8
#
_entry.id   d728d27fa58f0bd03ece46d01a63bbc8
#
_cell.length_a   1.000
_cell.length_b   1.000
_cell.length_c   1.000
_cell.angle_alpha   90.00
_cell.angle_beta   90.00
_cell.angle_gamma   90.00
#
_symmetry.space_group_name_H-M   'P 1'
#
loop_
_entity.id
_entity.type
_entity.pdbx_description
1 polymer ?
#
loop_
_entity_poly.entity_id
_entity_poly.type
_entity_poly.pdbx_seq_one_letter_code
_entity_poly.pdbx_strand_id
1 'polypeptide(L)'
;MTKNERIIIIIAVFVTALSGLFHYLHVNAILAFIASAAALALLAMIVGDATEQLGTRFGPGVTGILQSALGNLPELFVCIFALRAGLDKMVQAALIGSILGNSLLVLGVALFVGGLKNGKQVFKSEPPKTISILMIIAFAALAIPTLTNLLHTKAEGHLNTLDIFVAIILLMLFVGSLFFSLKNEASQISEKTEKNMQKHAAWPFKVTI
;
A
#
# COMPACT_ATOMS: atom_id res chain seq x y z
N MET A 1 -1.40 -22.06 -10.11
CA MET A 1 -2.58 -21.66 -9.32
C MET A 1 -3.04 -22.83 -8.47
N THR A 2 -3.00 -22.67 -7.17
CA THR A 2 -3.47 -23.68 -6.21
C THR A 2 -5.01 -23.73 -6.19
N LYS A 3 -5.59 -24.82 -5.65
CA LYS A 3 -7.06 -24.92 -5.50
C LYS A 3 -7.63 -23.78 -4.65
N ASN A 4 -6.90 -23.36 -3.61
CA ASN A 4 -7.29 -22.28 -2.70
C ASN A 4 -7.31 -20.91 -3.40
N GLU A 5 -6.30 -20.62 -4.23
CA GLU A 5 -6.22 -19.36 -4.99
C GLU A 5 -7.39 -19.21 -5.96
N ARG A 6 -7.79 -20.30 -6.65
CA ARG A 6 -8.98 -20.29 -7.51
C ARG A 6 -10.26 -19.97 -6.74
N ILE A 7 -10.42 -20.57 -5.55
CA ILE A 7 -11.57 -20.32 -4.69
C ILE A 7 -11.62 -18.84 -4.28
N ILE A 8 -10.50 -18.27 -3.86
CA ILE A 8 -10.41 -16.86 -3.48
C ILE A 8 -10.82 -15.95 -4.64
N ILE A 9 -10.34 -16.21 -5.85
CA ILE A 9 -10.70 -15.42 -7.04
C ILE A 9 -12.19 -15.53 -7.34
N ILE A 10 -12.78 -16.73 -7.27
CA ILE A 10 -14.21 -16.92 -7.50
C ILE A 10 -15.03 -16.16 -6.45
N ILE A 11 -14.65 -16.24 -5.18
CA ILE A 11 -15.30 -15.50 -4.10
C ILE A 11 -15.18 -13.99 -4.34
N ALA A 12 -14.00 -13.50 -4.70
CA ALA A 12 -13.78 -12.07 -4.97
C ALA A 12 -14.65 -11.56 -6.13
N VAL A 13 -14.73 -12.31 -7.23
CA VAL A 13 -15.60 -11.97 -8.37
C VAL A 13 -17.06 -11.96 -7.93
N PHE A 14 -17.50 -12.96 -7.18
CA PHE A 14 -18.87 -13.05 -6.69
C PHE A 14 -19.23 -11.89 -5.76
N VAL A 15 -18.37 -11.57 -4.76
CA VAL A 15 -18.60 -10.49 -3.83
C VAL A 15 -18.55 -9.13 -4.51
N THR A 16 -17.67 -8.96 -5.52
CA THR A 16 -17.62 -7.74 -6.33
C THR A 16 -18.89 -7.55 -7.15
N ALA A 17 -19.39 -8.62 -7.79
CA ALA A 17 -20.65 -8.58 -8.53
C ALA A 17 -21.83 -8.28 -7.60
N LEU A 18 -21.86 -8.88 -6.40
CA LEU A 18 -22.88 -8.63 -5.39
C LEU A 18 -22.85 -7.19 -4.88
N SER A 19 -21.67 -6.62 -4.65
CA SER A 19 -21.48 -5.22 -4.27
C SER A 19 -22.03 -4.27 -5.35
N GLY A 20 -21.72 -4.53 -6.63
CA GLY A 20 -22.28 -3.78 -7.75
C GLY A 20 -23.80 -3.86 -7.83
N LEU A 21 -24.35 -5.05 -7.60
CA LEU A 21 -25.80 -5.28 -7.57
C LEU A 21 -26.48 -4.49 -6.42
N PHE A 22 -25.88 -4.51 -5.22
CA PHE A 22 -26.41 -3.75 -4.07
C PHE A 22 -26.40 -2.24 -4.33
N HIS A 23 -25.37 -1.75 -5.00
CA HIS A 23 -25.31 -0.34 -5.43
C HIS A 23 -26.42 -0.02 -6.44
N TYR A 24 -26.62 -0.87 -7.46
CA TYR A 24 -27.62 -0.69 -8.49
C TYR A 24 -29.06 -0.76 -7.95
N LEU A 25 -29.33 -1.68 -7.03
CA LEU A 25 -30.65 -1.87 -6.41
C LEU A 25 -30.94 -0.89 -5.27
N HIS A 26 -30.04 0.05 -5.01
CA HIS A 26 -30.14 1.01 -3.90
C HIS A 26 -30.46 0.35 -2.56
N VAL A 27 -29.83 -0.80 -2.28
CA VAL A 27 -29.95 -1.50 -1.01
C VAL A 27 -29.44 -0.61 0.14
N ASN A 28 -29.81 -0.95 1.38
CA ASN A 28 -29.37 -0.23 2.57
C ASN A 28 -27.85 0.08 2.51
N ALA A 29 -27.51 1.37 2.77
CA ALA A 29 -26.15 1.89 2.64
C ALA A 29 -25.12 1.12 3.46
N ILE A 30 -25.51 0.58 4.63
CA ILE A 30 -24.61 -0.21 5.49
C ILE A 30 -24.26 -1.54 4.82
N LEU A 31 -25.25 -2.23 4.23
CA LEU A 31 -25.01 -3.50 3.54
C LEU A 31 -24.19 -3.29 2.27
N ALA A 32 -24.48 -2.24 1.51
CA ALA A 32 -23.70 -1.86 0.34
C ALA A 32 -22.25 -1.52 0.72
N PHE A 33 -22.05 -0.80 1.82
CA PHE A 33 -20.71 -0.49 2.35
C PHE A 33 -19.94 -1.76 2.74
N ILE A 34 -20.54 -2.65 3.51
CA ILE A 34 -19.90 -3.90 3.96
C ILE A 34 -19.51 -4.77 2.75
N ALA A 35 -20.43 -4.91 1.78
CA ALA A 35 -20.15 -5.67 0.57
C ALA A 35 -19.01 -5.06 -0.26
N SER A 36 -18.99 -3.74 -0.40
CA SER A 36 -17.93 -3.02 -1.12
C SER A 36 -16.58 -3.10 -0.42
N ALA A 37 -16.56 -2.97 0.90
CA ALA A 37 -15.36 -3.11 1.70
C ALA A 37 -14.79 -4.55 1.62
N ALA A 38 -15.65 -5.56 1.69
CA ALA A 38 -15.24 -6.95 1.52
C ALA A 38 -14.72 -7.23 0.10
N ALA A 39 -15.37 -6.70 -0.94
CA ALA A 39 -14.92 -6.81 -2.32
C ALA A 39 -13.53 -6.18 -2.49
N LEU A 40 -13.34 -4.96 -1.98
CA LEU A 40 -12.07 -4.24 -2.05
C LEU A 40 -10.95 -5.01 -1.33
N ALA A 41 -11.22 -5.53 -0.13
CA ALA A 41 -10.24 -6.31 0.62
C ALA A 41 -9.81 -7.59 -0.13
N LEU A 42 -10.75 -8.31 -0.73
CA LEU A 42 -10.45 -9.51 -1.52
C LEU A 42 -9.66 -9.18 -2.79
N LEU A 43 -10.01 -8.09 -3.48
CA LEU A 43 -9.26 -7.64 -4.66
C LEU A 43 -7.84 -7.18 -4.30
N ALA A 44 -7.68 -6.45 -3.19
CA ALA A 44 -6.37 -6.04 -2.69
C ALA A 44 -5.49 -7.27 -2.34
N MET A 45 -6.07 -8.30 -1.73
CA MET A 45 -5.39 -9.57 -1.45
C MET A 45 -4.90 -10.25 -2.74
N ILE A 46 -5.74 -10.32 -3.78
CA ILE A 46 -5.37 -10.89 -5.07
C ILE A 46 -4.24 -10.09 -5.73
N VAL A 47 -4.30 -8.75 -5.68
CA VAL A 47 -3.23 -7.89 -6.20
C VAL A 47 -1.93 -8.13 -5.43
N GLY A 48 -1.99 -8.28 -4.11
CA GLY A 48 -0.83 -8.62 -3.27
C GLY A 48 -0.19 -9.95 -3.68
N ASP A 49 -1.00 -11.00 -3.76
CA ASP A 49 -0.54 -12.35 -4.15
C ASP A 49 0.03 -12.36 -5.58
N ALA A 50 -0.64 -11.69 -6.53
CA ALA A 50 -0.15 -11.58 -7.92
C ALA A 50 1.19 -10.81 -7.99
N THR A 51 1.32 -9.74 -7.21
CA THR A 51 2.55 -8.94 -7.13
C THR A 51 3.71 -9.77 -6.56
N GLU A 52 3.45 -10.56 -5.50
CA GLU A 52 4.44 -11.46 -4.93
C GLU A 52 4.87 -12.53 -5.95
N GLN A 53 3.92 -13.15 -6.63
CA GLN A 53 4.21 -14.15 -7.67
C GLN A 53 4.97 -13.55 -8.86
N LEU A 54 4.66 -12.32 -9.25
CA LEU A 54 5.40 -11.60 -10.28
C LEU A 54 6.84 -11.32 -9.81
N GLY A 55 6.98 -10.87 -8.58
CA GLY A 55 8.26 -10.57 -7.95
C GLY A 55 9.21 -11.76 -7.90
N THR A 56 8.70 -12.97 -7.60
CA THR A 56 9.53 -14.18 -7.58
C THR A 56 10.16 -14.52 -8.94
N ARG A 57 9.61 -13.98 -10.05
CA ARG A 57 10.13 -14.21 -11.41
C ARG A 57 11.21 -13.21 -11.82
N PHE A 58 11.15 -11.99 -11.30
CA PHE A 58 12.07 -10.91 -11.67
C PHE A 58 13.20 -10.68 -10.67
N GLY A 59 13.17 -11.44 -9.57
CA GLY A 59 14.16 -11.30 -8.49
C GLY A 59 13.73 -10.27 -7.43
N PRO A 60 14.45 -10.27 -6.32
CA PRO A 60 14.01 -9.60 -5.09
C PRO A 60 13.97 -8.08 -5.16
N GLY A 61 14.90 -7.45 -5.88
CA GLY A 61 14.91 -6.00 -6.04
C GLY A 61 13.68 -5.49 -6.79
N VAL A 62 13.25 -6.22 -7.81
CA VAL A 62 12.02 -5.91 -8.55
C VAL A 62 10.78 -6.19 -7.70
N THR A 63 10.82 -7.24 -6.86
CA THR A 63 9.73 -7.57 -5.93
C THR A 63 9.43 -6.41 -4.98
N GLY A 64 10.44 -5.82 -4.37
CA GLY A 64 10.27 -4.68 -3.46
C GLY A 64 9.62 -3.47 -4.13
N ILE A 65 10.03 -3.15 -5.38
CA ILE A 65 9.41 -2.08 -6.15
C ILE A 65 7.96 -2.41 -6.46
N LEU A 66 7.69 -3.60 -6.98
CA LEU A 66 6.34 -4.01 -7.33
C LEU A 66 5.43 -4.00 -6.11
N GLN A 67 5.87 -4.52 -4.97
CA GLN A 67 5.11 -4.46 -3.72
C GLN A 67 4.85 -3.01 -3.27
N SER A 68 5.86 -2.15 -3.34
CA SER A 68 5.72 -0.75 -2.93
C SER A 68 4.78 0.04 -3.84
N ALA A 69 4.84 -0.20 -5.16
CA ALA A 69 4.03 0.51 -6.14
C ALA A 69 2.63 -0.10 -6.28
N LEU A 70 2.52 -1.41 -6.45
CA LEU A 70 1.26 -2.09 -6.71
C LEU A 70 0.47 -2.39 -5.43
N GLY A 71 1.14 -2.54 -4.29
CA GLY A 71 0.48 -2.75 -3.00
C GLY A 71 -0.45 -1.60 -2.60
N ASN A 72 -0.14 -0.37 -3.02
CA ASN A 72 -0.95 0.82 -2.74
C ASN A 72 -1.92 1.19 -3.89
N LEU A 73 -2.02 0.36 -4.94
CA LEU A 73 -2.95 0.60 -6.05
C LEU A 73 -4.42 0.67 -5.62
N PRO A 74 -4.92 -0.22 -4.74
CA PRO A 74 -6.30 -0.14 -4.28
C PRO A 74 -6.62 1.20 -3.62
N GLU A 75 -5.73 1.69 -2.75
CA GLU A 75 -5.88 2.98 -2.09
C GLU A 75 -5.85 4.13 -3.09
N LEU A 76 -4.98 4.08 -4.09
CA LEU A 76 -4.90 5.08 -5.16
C LEU A 76 -6.22 5.17 -5.92
N PHE A 77 -6.81 4.05 -6.32
CA PHE A 77 -8.10 4.04 -7.02
C PHE A 77 -9.23 4.59 -6.15
N VAL A 78 -9.29 4.16 -4.87
CA VAL A 78 -10.29 4.71 -3.92
C VAL A 78 -10.15 6.23 -3.81
N CYS A 79 -8.93 6.75 -3.67
CA CYS A 79 -8.68 8.18 -3.60
C CYS A 79 -9.09 8.91 -4.88
N ILE A 80 -8.76 8.38 -6.07
CA ILE A 80 -9.13 8.99 -7.36
C ILE A 80 -10.67 9.07 -7.50
N PHE A 81 -11.39 7.99 -7.20
CA PHE A 81 -12.84 7.98 -7.31
C PHE A 81 -13.50 8.87 -6.26
N ALA A 82 -12.98 8.91 -5.03
CA ALA A 82 -13.47 9.79 -3.97
C ALA A 82 -13.25 11.27 -4.32
N LEU A 83 -12.09 11.66 -4.86
CA LEU A 83 -11.84 13.01 -5.35
C LEU A 83 -12.78 13.39 -6.49
N ARG A 84 -13.04 12.50 -7.44
CA ARG A 84 -14.01 12.72 -8.51
C ARG A 84 -15.43 12.92 -7.98
N ALA A 85 -15.75 12.32 -6.85
CA ALA A 85 -17.04 12.50 -6.17
C ALA A 85 -17.08 13.74 -5.25
N GLY A 86 -16.02 14.56 -5.19
CA GLY A 86 -15.93 15.75 -4.33
C GLY A 86 -15.78 15.41 -2.83
N LEU A 87 -15.27 14.21 -2.50
CA LEU A 87 -15.12 13.72 -1.13
C LEU A 87 -13.71 13.95 -0.58
N ASP A 88 -13.19 15.18 -0.68
CA ASP A 88 -11.80 15.52 -0.33
C ASP A 88 -11.45 15.17 1.12
N LYS A 89 -12.36 15.46 2.06
CA LYS A 89 -12.16 15.11 3.48
C LYS A 89 -12.08 13.61 3.72
N MET A 90 -12.81 12.82 2.93
CA MET A 90 -12.75 11.37 2.99
C MET A 90 -11.36 10.86 2.53
N VAL A 91 -10.81 11.46 1.46
CA VAL A 91 -9.47 11.11 0.96
C VAL A 91 -8.40 11.44 2.01
N GLN A 92 -8.47 12.63 2.62
CA GLN A 92 -7.56 13.01 3.69
C GLN A 92 -7.62 12.02 4.87
N ALA A 93 -8.84 11.69 5.32
CA ALA A 93 -9.04 10.73 6.41
C ALA A 93 -8.53 9.32 6.05
N ALA A 94 -8.76 8.88 4.82
CA ALA A 94 -8.29 7.59 4.33
C ALA A 94 -6.76 7.49 4.29
N LEU A 95 -6.08 8.54 3.81
CA LEU A 95 -4.61 8.61 3.78
C LEU A 95 -4.01 8.61 5.19
N ILE A 96 -4.55 9.43 6.10
CA ILE A 96 -4.12 9.45 7.50
C ILE A 96 -4.37 8.08 8.15
N GLY A 97 -5.55 7.50 7.93
CA GLY A 97 -5.91 6.18 8.44
C GLY A 97 -4.98 5.08 7.94
N SER A 98 -4.60 5.10 6.66
CA SER A 98 -3.65 4.15 6.07
C SER A 98 -2.25 4.28 6.69
N ILE A 99 -1.76 5.51 6.86
CA ILE A 99 -0.46 5.76 7.51
C ILE A 99 -0.46 5.23 8.94
N LEU A 100 -1.48 5.58 9.73
CA LEU A 100 -1.60 5.13 11.12
C LEU A 100 -1.83 3.61 11.20
N GLY A 101 -2.68 3.05 10.33
CA GLY A 101 -2.94 1.62 10.27
C GLY A 101 -1.67 0.83 9.98
N ASN A 102 -0.91 1.21 8.98
CA ASN A 102 0.32 0.52 8.62
C ASN A 102 1.44 0.73 9.66
N SER A 103 1.61 1.95 10.16
CA SER A 103 2.73 2.28 11.07
C SER A 103 2.50 1.80 12.50
N LEU A 104 1.26 1.78 12.99
CA LEU A 104 0.95 1.42 14.37
C LEU A 104 0.30 0.04 14.47
N LEU A 105 -0.81 -0.18 13.77
CA LEU A 105 -1.58 -1.42 13.91
C LEU A 105 -0.85 -2.60 13.27
N VAL A 106 -0.52 -2.52 11.98
CA VAL A 106 0.10 -3.63 11.26
C VAL A 106 1.48 -3.94 11.83
N LEU A 107 2.32 -2.93 12.01
CA LEU A 107 3.65 -3.12 12.60
C LEU A 107 3.55 -3.60 14.05
N GLY A 108 2.67 -3.03 14.86
CA GLY A 108 2.47 -3.42 16.26
C GLY A 108 2.00 -4.87 16.40
N VAL A 109 1.02 -5.29 15.60
CA VAL A 109 0.53 -6.68 15.57
C VAL A 109 1.63 -7.62 15.08
N ALA A 110 2.37 -7.24 14.04
CA ALA A 110 3.48 -8.05 13.53
C ALA A 110 4.57 -8.29 14.58
N LEU A 111 4.96 -7.23 15.31
CA LEU A 111 5.93 -7.33 16.39
C LEU A 111 5.40 -8.17 17.57
N PHE A 112 4.14 -7.97 17.94
CA PHE A 112 3.50 -8.70 19.04
C PHE A 112 3.40 -10.21 18.74
N VAL A 113 2.81 -10.57 17.59
CA VAL A 113 2.66 -11.97 17.17
C VAL A 113 4.03 -12.61 16.90
N GLY A 114 4.93 -11.87 16.27
CA GLY A 114 6.30 -12.32 16.03
C GLY A 114 7.05 -12.60 17.33
N GLY A 115 6.91 -11.71 18.34
CA GLY A 115 7.49 -11.87 19.66
C GLY A 115 6.93 -13.07 20.43
N LEU A 116 5.60 -13.27 20.39
CA LEU A 116 4.96 -14.42 21.01
C LEU A 116 5.39 -15.76 20.39
N LYS A 117 5.55 -15.79 19.06
CA LYS A 117 5.86 -17.04 18.34
C LYS A 117 7.35 -17.37 18.30
N ASN A 118 8.22 -16.37 18.20
CA ASN A 118 9.66 -16.55 17.95
C ASN A 118 10.53 -16.02 19.12
N GLY A 119 9.95 -15.43 20.15
CA GLY A 119 10.68 -14.83 21.27
C GLY A 119 11.43 -13.55 20.86
N LYS A 120 12.66 -13.38 21.32
CA LYS A 120 13.47 -12.19 21.06
C LYS A 120 13.76 -12.03 19.55
N GLN A 121 13.29 -10.95 18.96
CA GLN A 121 13.54 -10.60 17.56
C GLN A 121 14.71 -9.61 17.45
N VAL A 122 15.59 -9.84 16.49
CA VAL A 122 16.73 -8.97 16.20
C VAL A 122 16.57 -8.39 14.80
N PHE A 123 16.55 -7.08 14.70
CA PHE A 123 16.41 -6.35 13.44
C PHE A 123 17.74 -5.69 13.07
N LYS A 124 18.04 -5.64 11.77
CA LYS A 124 19.13 -4.80 11.27
C LYS A 124 18.67 -3.33 11.39
N SER A 125 19.52 -2.45 11.91
CA SER A 125 19.15 -1.05 12.21
C SER A 125 19.00 -0.18 10.96
N GLU A 126 19.71 -0.47 9.88
CA GLU A 126 19.78 0.42 8.71
C GLU A 126 18.43 0.59 7.97
N PRO A 127 17.66 -0.48 7.59
CA PRO A 127 16.39 -0.29 6.91
C PRO A 127 15.37 0.51 7.74
N PRO A 128 15.12 0.20 9.02
CA PRO A 128 14.19 0.98 9.86
C PRO A 128 14.61 2.44 10.01
N LYS A 129 15.90 2.73 10.13
CA LYS A 129 16.42 4.09 10.22
C LYS A 129 16.10 4.91 8.98
N THR A 130 16.35 4.37 7.80
CA THR A 130 16.04 5.04 6.53
C THR A 130 14.54 5.30 6.38
N ILE A 131 13.70 4.32 6.68
CA ILE A 131 12.24 4.46 6.64
C ILE A 131 11.78 5.55 7.62
N SER A 132 12.31 5.58 8.85
CA SER A 132 11.96 6.60 9.85
C SER A 132 12.32 8.01 9.38
N ILE A 133 13.47 8.21 8.76
CA ILE A 133 13.87 9.51 8.21
C ILE A 133 12.91 9.93 7.09
N LEU A 134 12.57 9.02 6.15
CA LEU A 134 11.63 9.30 5.07
C LEU A 134 10.24 9.65 5.61
N MET A 135 9.77 8.96 6.65
CA MET A 135 8.49 9.26 7.31
C MET A 135 8.48 10.63 7.97
N ILE A 136 9.57 11.03 8.65
CA ILE A 136 9.69 12.37 9.27
C ILE A 136 9.64 13.45 8.18
N ILE A 137 10.36 13.26 7.08
CA ILE A 137 10.36 14.22 5.96
C ILE A 137 8.95 14.30 5.32
N ALA A 138 8.30 13.16 5.09
CA ALA A 138 6.95 13.12 4.54
C ALA A 138 5.93 13.80 5.47
N PHE A 139 6.03 13.55 6.78
CA PHE A 139 5.17 14.20 7.78
C PHE A 139 5.40 15.72 7.80
N ALA A 140 6.66 16.17 7.82
CA ALA A 140 6.99 17.61 7.78
C ALA A 140 6.44 18.26 6.50
N ALA A 141 6.58 17.61 5.34
CA ALA A 141 6.05 18.09 4.08
C ALA A 141 4.53 18.26 4.09
N LEU A 142 3.79 17.29 4.66
CA LEU A 142 2.34 17.37 4.79
C LEU A 142 1.88 18.38 5.86
N ALA A 143 2.67 18.58 6.92
CA ALA A 143 2.34 19.53 7.98
C ALA A 143 2.45 20.99 7.53
N ILE A 144 3.38 21.32 6.63
CA ILE A 144 3.64 22.70 6.19
C ILE A 144 2.39 23.38 5.61
N PRO A 145 1.67 22.83 4.61
CA PRO A 145 0.46 23.46 4.08
C PRO A 145 -0.63 23.61 5.14
N THR A 146 -0.80 22.58 5.98
CA THR A 146 -1.79 22.60 7.06
C THR A 146 -1.50 23.69 8.08
N LEU A 147 -0.25 23.86 8.51
CA LEU A 147 0.16 24.91 9.43
C LEU A 147 0.04 26.30 8.79
N THR A 148 0.40 26.43 7.51
CA THR A 148 0.26 27.67 6.75
C THR A 148 -1.17 28.18 6.75
N ASN A 149 -2.13 27.28 6.53
CA ASN A 149 -3.56 27.60 6.56
C ASN A 149 -4.03 27.92 8.00
N LEU A 150 -3.66 27.08 8.97
CA LEU A 150 -4.10 27.24 10.36
C LEU A 150 -3.58 28.54 11.02
N LEU A 151 -2.37 28.94 10.69
CA LEU A 151 -1.71 30.14 11.26
C LEU A 151 -1.95 31.41 10.45
N HIS A 152 -2.76 31.36 9.40
CA HIS A 152 -3.07 32.49 8.52
C HIS A 152 -1.82 33.26 8.07
N THR A 153 -0.80 32.52 7.64
CA THR A 153 0.47 33.11 7.21
C THR A 153 0.34 33.82 5.86
N LYS A 154 1.30 34.67 5.51
CA LYS A 154 1.33 35.35 4.20
C LYS A 154 1.32 34.37 3.00
N ALA A 155 1.69 33.12 3.22
CA ALA A 155 1.69 32.07 2.20
C ALA A 155 0.29 31.46 1.95
N GLU A 156 -0.74 31.79 2.76
CA GLU A 156 -2.11 31.32 2.60
C GLU A 156 -2.68 31.62 1.21
N GLY A 157 -2.36 32.78 0.64
CA GLY A 157 -2.76 33.13 -0.73
C GLY A 157 -2.15 32.27 -1.85
N HIS A 158 -1.17 31.43 -1.54
CA HIS A 158 -0.43 30.56 -2.47
C HIS A 158 -0.50 29.08 -2.10
N LEU A 159 -1.52 28.65 -1.34
CA LEU A 159 -1.66 27.26 -0.86
C LEU A 159 -1.60 26.24 -2.00
N ASN A 160 -2.31 26.47 -3.12
CA ASN A 160 -2.28 25.56 -4.27
C ASN A 160 -0.86 25.35 -4.83
N THR A 161 -0.07 26.44 -4.89
CA THR A 161 1.31 26.35 -5.36
C THR A 161 2.16 25.56 -4.37
N LEU A 162 1.97 25.80 -3.07
CA LEU A 162 2.68 25.14 -1.99
C LEU A 162 2.35 23.64 -1.97
N ASP A 163 1.08 23.27 -2.14
CA ASP A 163 0.63 21.89 -2.23
C ASP A 163 1.24 21.15 -3.43
N ILE A 164 1.35 21.82 -4.59
CA ILE A 164 2.01 21.24 -5.77
C ILE A 164 3.51 20.99 -5.48
N PHE A 165 4.21 21.95 -4.86
CA PHE A 165 5.62 21.76 -4.49
C PHE A 165 5.79 20.61 -3.51
N VAL A 166 4.95 20.51 -2.49
CA VAL A 166 4.93 19.39 -1.54
C VAL A 166 4.69 18.06 -2.26
N ALA A 167 3.70 18.00 -3.15
CA ALA A 167 3.41 16.80 -3.92
C ALA A 167 4.60 16.36 -4.78
N ILE A 168 5.29 17.30 -5.45
CA ILE A 168 6.49 17.01 -6.25
C ILE A 168 7.62 16.50 -5.35
N ILE A 169 7.85 17.09 -4.19
CA ILE A 169 8.87 16.64 -3.23
C ILE A 169 8.56 15.22 -2.76
N LEU A 170 7.32 14.94 -2.37
CA LEU A 170 6.91 13.61 -1.94
C LEU A 170 7.05 12.57 -3.05
N LEU A 171 6.73 12.93 -4.30
CA LEU A 171 6.91 12.05 -5.45
C LEU A 171 8.39 11.77 -5.71
N MET A 172 9.25 12.78 -5.63
CA MET A 172 10.70 12.60 -5.76
C MET A 172 11.27 11.71 -4.64
N LEU A 173 10.82 11.90 -3.40
CA LEU A 173 11.19 11.04 -2.28
C LEU A 173 10.74 9.59 -2.50
N PHE A 174 9.53 9.39 -3.00
CA PHE A 174 9.03 8.06 -3.34
C PHE A 174 9.88 7.38 -4.40
N VAL A 175 10.12 8.05 -5.52
CA VAL A 175 10.98 7.51 -6.59
C VAL A 175 12.39 7.24 -6.08
N GLY A 176 12.97 8.17 -5.32
CA GLY A 176 14.28 8.00 -4.69
C GLY A 176 14.33 6.80 -3.74
N SER A 177 13.27 6.58 -2.95
CA SER A 177 13.17 5.42 -2.06
C SER A 177 13.12 4.09 -2.80
N LEU A 178 12.46 4.05 -3.97
CA LEU A 178 12.46 2.86 -4.82
C LEU A 178 13.86 2.52 -5.33
N PHE A 179 14.62 3.51 -5.80
CA PHE A 179 16.01 3.31 -6.22
C PHE A 179 16.91 2.84 -5.08
N PHE A 180 16.71 3.38 -3.88
CA PHE A 180 17.46 2.98 -2.69
C PHE A 180 17.13 1.54 -2.27
N SER A 181 15.85 1.15 -2.31
CA SER A 181 15.40 -0.22 -2.05
C SER A 181 16.03 -1.21 -3.02
N LEU A 182 16.05 -0.90 -4.32
CA LEU A 182 16.72 -1.72 -5.33
C LEU A 182 18.18 -1.99 -5.00
N LYS A 183 18.91 -0.94 -4.62
CA LYS A 183 20.35 -1.05 -4.34
C LYS A 183 20.63 -1.87 -3.08
N ASN A 184 19.80 -1.73 -2.06
CA ASN A 184 19.98 -2.42 -0.77
C ASN A 184 19.52 -3.88 -0.80
N GLU A 185 18.42 -4.20 -1.48
CA GLU A 185 17.94 -5.57 -1.59
C GLU A 185 18.83 -6.43 -2.48
N ALA A 186 19.37 -5.86 -3.56
CA ALA A 186 20.35 -6.55 -4.41
C ALA A 186 21.60 -6.99 -3.64
N SER A 187 21.94 -6.29 -2.55
CA SER A 187 23.08 -6.61 -1.69
C SER A 187 22.79 -7.60 -0.57
N GLN A 188 21.53 -7.89 -0.24
CA GLN A 188 21.15 -8.69 0.94
C GLN A 188 20.71 -10.12 0.65
N ILE A 189 20.54 -10.49 -0.63
CA ILE A 189 20.03 -11.80 -0.95
C ILE A 189 21.16 -12.73 -1.31
N SER A 190 21.46 -13.61 -0.35
CA SER A 190 22.30 -14.77 -0.52
C SER A 190 21.71 -15.71 -1.59
N GLU A 191 22.57 -16.31 -2.44
CA GLU A 191 22.20 -17.31 -3.47
C GLU A 191 21.23 -18.42 -3.02
N LYS A 192 21.15 -18.68 -1.71
CA LYS A 192 20.20 -19.64 -1.12
C LYS A 192 18.76 -19.18 -1.19
N THR A 193 18.48 -17.87 -1.10
CA THR A 193 17.12 -17.31 -1.12
C THR A 193 16.59 -17.29 -2.54
N GLU A 194 17.44 -17.00 -3.52
CA GLU A 194 17.08 -17.00 -4.93
C GLU A 194 16.62 -18.38 -5.43
N LYS A 195 17.34 -19.44 -5.05
CA LYS A 195 16.97 -20.83 -5.37
C LYS A 195 15.66 -21.29 -4.71
N ASN A 196 15.32 -20.74 -3.54
CA ASN A 196 14.08 -21.07 -2.86
C ASN A 196 12.90 -20.29 -3.44
N MET A 197 13.08 -19.03 -3.85
CA MET A 197 12.01 -18.24 -4.47
C MET A 197 11.57 -18.80 -5.83
N GLN A 198 12.50 -19.22 -6.67
CA GLN A 198 12.17 -19.86 -7.96
C GLN A 198 11.35 -21.15 -7.81
N LYS A 199 11.49 -21.88 -6.70
CA LYS A 199 10.69 -23.07 -6.41
C LYS A 199 9.24 -22.77 -6.01
N HIS A 200 8.95 -21.54 -5.57
CA HIS A 200 7.63 -21.13 -5.09
C HIS A 200 6.79 -20.36 -6.12
N ALA A 201 7.33 -20.05 -7.30
CA ALA A 201 6.55 -19.46 -8.39
C ALA A 201 5.54 -20.47 -8.94
N ALA A 202 4.33 -20.48 -8.34
CA ALA A 202 3.31 -21.47 -8.63
C ALA A 202 2.42 -21.09 -9.83
N TRP A 203 2.34 -19.81 -10.19
CA TRP A 203 1.42 -19.34 -11.23
C TRP A 203 2.10 -19.28 -12.60
N PRO A 204 1.43 -19.71 -13.69
CA PRO A 204 1.93 -19.49 -15.03
C PRO A 204 1.92 -18.00 -15.37
N PHE A 205 2.90 -17.54 -16.15
CA PHE A 205 3.08 -16.13 -16.50
C PHE A 205 1.82 -15.46 -17.05
N LYS A 206 1.03 -16.19 -17.85
CA LYS A 206 -0.24 -15.71 -18.43
C LYS A 206 -1.33 -15.37 -17.40
N VAL A 207 -1.19 -15.83 -16.15
CA VAL A 207 -2.14 -15.55 -15.06
C VAL A 207 -1.67 -14.38 -14.20
N THR A 208 -0.38 -14.01 -14.29
CA THR A 208 0.22 -12.96 -13.48
C THR A 208 0.16 -11.57 -14.16
N ILE A 209 0.09 -11.55 -15.51
CA ILE A 209 -0.08 -10.36 -16.35
C ILE A 209 -1.51 -10.28 -16.86
#